data_863d1ae4011fb2c6033cc27d1db45d6d
#
_entry.id   863d1ae4011fb2c6033cc27d1db45d6d
#
_cell.length_a   1.000
_cell.length_b   1.000
_cell.length_c   1.000
_cell.angle_alpha   90.00
_cell.angle_beta   90.00
_cell.angle_gamma   90.00
#
_symmetry.space_group_name_H-M   'P 1'
#
loop_
_entity.id
_entity.type
_entity.pdbx_description
1 polymer ?
#
loop_
_entity_poly.entity_id
_entity_poly.type
_entity_poly.pdbx_seq_one_letter_code
_entity_poly.pdbx_strand_id
1 'polypeptide(L)'
;MSVSDLPRTEANVLKGHEGAVLAARFNGDGNYCLSCGKDRTIRLWNPHRGIHIKTYKSHGREVRDVHVTADNSKLISCGGDRQIFYWDVSTGRVIRKFRGHESEVNAVKFNEYSSVVVSAGYDQSLRAWDCRSHSTEPIQIIDSFQDSVMSVCLTKTEIIGGSVDGTVRTFDIRVGRELSDDLGQPVNCISMSNDGNCILASCLDSTLRLLDRSTGELLQEYKGHICKSFKTDCCLTNSDAHVTGGSEDGYIYFWDLVDASVVAKFKAHSLVVKLLL
;
A
#
# COMPACT_ATOMS: atom_id res chain seq x y z
N MET A 1 13.12 17.43 12.50
CA MET A 1 13.21 18.22 11.23
C MET A 1 12.30 19.42 11.34
N SER A 2 12.70 20.55 10.80
CA SER A 2 11.84 21.73 10.79
C SER A 2 10.74 21.58 9.73
N VAL A 3 9.62 22.27 9.86
CA VAL A 3 8.55 22.38 8.83
C VAL A 3 9.12 22.80 7.45
N SER A 4 10.40 23.23 7.40
CA SER A 4 11.13 23.55 6.16
C SER A 4 11.40 22.36 5.24
N ASP A 5 11.36 21.13 5.74
CA ASP A 5 11.74 19.91 4.99
C ASP A 5 10.57 19.24 4.27
N LEU A 6 9.34 19.73 4.49
CA LEU A 6 8.16 19.25 3.78
C LEU A 6 8.11 19.77 2.33
N PRO A 7 7.57 18.99 1.38
CA PRO A 7 7.42 19.43 0.00
C PRO A 7 6.57 20.71 -0.08
N ARG A 8 6.99 21.68 -0.89
CA ARG A 8 6.33 23.00 -1.02
C ARG A 8 5.92 23.34 -2.45
N THR A 9 6.48 22.64 -3.40
CA THR A 9 6.26 22.90 -4.83
C THR A 9 6.04 21.61 -5.59
N GLU A 10 5.18 21.67 -6.59
CA GLU A 10 5.01 20.59 -7.56
C GLU A 10 6.28 20.50 -8.42
N ALA A 11 6.92 19.33 -8.48
CA ALA A 11 8.10 19.10 -9.29
C ALA A 11 7.73 18.70 -10.72
N ASN A 12 6.93 17.65 -10.86
CA ASN A 12 6.51 17.13 -12.17
C ASN A 12 5.11 16.50 -12.08
N VAL A 13 4.35 16.57 -13.19
CA VAL A 13 3.06 15.89 -13.33
C VAL A 13 3.22 14.75 -14.33
N LEU A 14 3.00 13.52 -13.88
CA LEU A 14 3.13 12.31 -14.67
C LEU A 14 1.79 12.01 -15.38
N LYS A 15 1.65 12.48 -16.61
CA LYS A 15 0.42 12.31 -17.40
C LYS A 15 0.50 11.11 -18.33
N GLY A 16 -0.59 10.31 -18.40
CA GLY A 16 -0.65 9.20 -19.35
C GLY A 16 -1.71 8.15 -19.06
N HIS A 17 -2.09 7.89 -17.81
CA HIS A 17 -3.20 6.97 -17.53
C HIS A 17 -4.52 7.47 -18.12
N GLU A 18 -5.30 6.54 -18.70
CA GLU A 18 -6.61 6.82 -19.30
C GLU A 18 -7.77 6.59 -18.31
N GLY A 19 -7.47 6.45 -17.03
CA GLY A 19 -8.42 6.25 -15.95
C GLY A 19 -7.83 6.61 -14.61
N ALA A 20 -8.62 6.42 -13.53
CA ALA A 20 -8.14 6.69 -12.19
C ALA A 20 -6.92 5.83 -11.84
N VAL A 21 -5.88 6.45 -11.33
CA VAL A 21 -4.72 5.78 -10.74
C VAL A 21 -5.12 5.24 -9.37
N LEU A 22 -4.94 3.95 -9.15
CA LEU A 22 -5.37 3.27 -7.93
C LEU A 22 -4.24 3.05 -6.94
N ALA A 23 -3.01 2.93 -7.42
CA ALA A 23 -1.82 2.94 -6.58
C ALA A 23 -0.65 3.50 -7.36
N ALA A 24 0.29 4.04 -6.62
CA ALA A 24 1.58 4.40 -7.14
C ALA A 24 2.62 4.18 -6.03
N ARG A 25 3.80 3.73 -6.39
CA ARG A 25 4.86 3.32 -5.46
C ARG A 25 6.22 3.73 -6.01
N PHE A 26 7.03 4.31 -5.16
CA PHE A 26 8.45 4.48 -5.48
C PHE A 26 9.21 3.16 -5.34
N ASN A 27 10.30 3.04 -6.05
CA ASN A 27 11.28 1.99 -5.78
C ASN A 27 12.16 2.39 -4.57
N GLY A 28 12.96 1.45 -4.08
CA GLY A 28 13.70 1.64 -2.82
C GLY A 28 14.69 2.80 -2.80
N ASP A 29 15.17 3.27 -3.95
CA ASP A 29 16.10 4.41 -4.05
C ASP A 29 15.41 5.74 -4.44
N GLY A 30 14.07 5.72 -4.66
CA GLY A 30 13.28 6.89 -5.04
C GLY A 30 13.48 7.39 -6.47
N ASN A 31 14.32 6.73 -7.29
CA ASN A 31 14.64 7.17 -8.64
C ASN A 31 13.54 6.86 -9.66
N TYR A 32 12.70 5.88 -9.37
CA TYR A 32 11.61 5.43 -10.22
C TYR A 32 10.30 5.33 -9.46
N CYS A 33 9.21 5.53 -10.19
CA CYS A 33 7.86 5.38 -9.69
C CYS A 33 7.07 4.42 -10.58
N LEU A 34 6.31 3.52 -9.97
CA LEU A 34 5.34 2.65 -10.62
C LEU A 34 3.94 3.16 -10.31
N SER A 35 3.08 3.30 -11.29
CA SER A 35 1.67 3.61 -11.10
C SER A 35 0.78 2.58 -11.78
N CYS A 36 -0.40 2.33 -11.22
CA CYS A 36 -1.36 1.41 -11.79
C CYS A 36 -2.80 1.91 -11.60
N GLY A 37 -3.73 1.44 -12.42
CA GLY A 37 -5.07 1.98 -12.32
C GLY A 37 -6.17 1.28 -13.11
N LYS A 38 -7.29 2.00 -13.27
CA LYS A 38 -8.51 1.53 -13.95
C LYS A 38 -8.32 1.25 -15.43
N ASP A 39 -7.31 1.83 -16.08
CA ASP A 39 -6.95 1.54 -17.46
C ASP A 39 -6.29 0.17 -17.65
N ARG A 40 -6.18 -0.64 -16.61
CA ARG A 40 -5.63 -2.00 -16.58
C ARG A 40 -4.15 -2.05 -16.92
N THR A 41 -3.44 -0.93 -16.79
CA THR A 41 -2.01 -0.82 -17.06
C THR A 41 -1.21 -0.52 -15.80
N ILE A 42 0.05 -0.93 -15.81
CA ILE A 42 1.08 -0.46 -14.90
C ILE A 42 2.05 0.37 -15.71
N ARG A 43 2.46 1.51 -15.18
CA ARG A 43 3.41 2.42 -15.85
C ARG A 43 4.61 2.67 -14.95
N LEU A 44 5.78 2.62 -15.60
CA LEU A 44 7.06 2.96 -14.99
C LEU A 44 7.47 4.35 -15.43
N TRP A 45 7.89 5.17 -14.47
CA TRP A 45 8.24 6.58 -14.66
C TRP A 45 9.60 6.90 -14.04
N ASN A 46 10.27 7.88 -14.62
CA ASN A 46 11.29 8.66 -13.90
C ASN A 46 10.63 9.94 -13.39
N PRO A 47 10.33 10.04 -12.09
CA PRO A 47 9.59 11.19 -11.54
C PRO A 47 10.41 12.48 -11.56
N HIS A 48 11.74 12.38 -11.46
CA HIS A 48 12.64 13.55 -11.48
C HIS A 48 12.69 14.24 -12.84
N ARG A 49 12.54 13.45 -13.92
CA ARG A 49 12.52 13.97 -15.30
C ARG A 49 11.12 14.14 -15.86
N GLY A 50 10.08 13.66 -15.15
CA GLY A 50 8.72 13.63 -15.68
C GLY A 50 8.52 12.70 -16.88
N ILE A 51 9.36 11.66 -17.03
CA ILE A 51 9.39 10.81 -18.24
C ILE A 51 8.70 9.46 -17.97
N HIS A 52 7.79 9.10 -18.88
CA HIS A 52 7.27 7.75 -18.99
C HIS A 52 8.33 6.83 -19.63
N ILE A 53 8.64 5.72 -18.97
CA ILE A 53 9.66 4.76 -19.42
C ILE A 53 9.01 3.57 -20.10
N LYS A 54 8.03 2.94 -19.43
CA LYS A 54 7.45 1.68 -19.88
C LYS A 54 6.01 1.48 -19.42
N THR A 55 5.23 0.76 -20.23
CA THR A 55 3.89 0.29 -19.85
C THR A 55 3.84 -1.23 -19.86
N TYR A 56 3.27 -1.79 -18.78
CA TYR A 56 3.00 -3.23 -18.65
C TYR A 56 1.50 -3.48 -18.81
N LYS A 57 1.13 -4.39 -19.71
CA LYS A 57 -0.27 -4.71 -20.06
C LYS A 57 -0.46 -6.21 -20.05
N SER A 58 -1.30 -6.72 -19.18
CA SER A 58 -1.74 -8.13 -19.17
C SER A 58 -2.96 -8.37 -18.27
N HIS A 59 -3.24 -7.43 -17.32
CA HIS A 59 -4.42 -7.53 -16.48
C HIS A 59 -5.71 -7.40 -17.30
N GLY A 60 -6.71 -8.23 -16.98
CA GLY A 60 -8.03 -8.19 -17.61
C GLY A 60 -8.96 -7.12 -17.03
N ARG A 61 -8.70 -6.67 -15.80
CA ARG A 61 -9.43 -5.64 -15.07
C ARG A 61 -8.47 -4.60 -14.47
N GLU A 62 -8.99 -3.65 -13.71
CA GLU A 62 -8.19 -2.63 -13.03
C GLU A 62 -7.07 -3.24 -12.18
N VAL A 63 -5.93 -2.58 -12.17
CA VAL A 63 -4.79 -2.93 -11.30
C VAL A 63 -4.88 -2.08 -10.05
N ARG A 64 -4.94 -2.74 -8.89
CA ARG A 64 -5.19 -2.08 -7.60
C ARG A 64 -3.94 -1.75 -6.82
N ASP A 65 -2.92 -2.61 -6.92
CA ASP A 65 -1.65 -2.36 -6.25
C ASP A 65 -0.49 -2.96 -7.06
N VAL A 66 0.71 -2.43 -6.80
CA VAL A 66 1.96 -2.82 -7.43
C VAL A 66 3.10 -2.69 -6.43
N HIS A 67 4.05 -3.63 -6.47
CA HIS A 67 5.26 -3.56 -5.66
C HIS A 67 6.47 -4.07 -6.45
N VAL A 68 7.64 -3.50 -6.20
CA VAL A 68 8.90 -3.84 -6.90
C VAL A 68 9.89 -4.45 -5.93
N THR A 69 10.74 -5.34 -6.42
CA THR A 69 11.85 -5.92 -5.64
C THR A 69 12.92 -4.87 -5.36
N ALA A 70 13.67 -5.06 -4.27
CA ALA A 70 14.74 -4.14 -3.87
C ALA A 70 15.82 -3.94 -4.95
N ASP A 71 16.08 -4.96 -5.76
CA ASP A 71 17.03 -4.93 -6.88
C ASP A 71 16.43 -4.35 -8.18
N ASN A 72 15.18 -3.92 -8.16
CA ASN A 72 14.42 -3.38 -9.30
C ASN A 72 14.27 -4.35 -10.49
N SER A 73 14.59 -5.63 -10.33
CA SER A 73 14.54 -6.61 -11.43
C SER A 73 13.16 -7.18 -11.71
N LYS A 74 12.32 -7.26 -10.67
CA LYS A 74 10.98 -7.85 -10.72
C LYS A 74 9.94 -6.94 -10.12
N LEU A 75 8.71 -7.08 -10.55
CA LEU A 75 7.56 -6.44 -9.94
C LEU A 75 6.39 -7.42 -9.80
N ILE A 76 5.52 -7.15 -8.88
CA ILE A 76 4.23 -7.82 -8.70
C ILE A 76 3.11 -6.81 -8.82
N SER A 77 1.97 -7.29 -9.27
CA SER A 77 0.75 -6.49 -9.37
C SER A 77 -0.47 -7.34 -9.10
N CYS A 78 -1.52 -6.72 -8.61
CA CYS A 78 -2.79 -7.37 -8.32
C CYS A 78 -3.98 -6.47 -8.70
N GLY A 79 -5.16 -7.04 -8.80
CA GLY A 79 -6.34 -6.24 -9.11
C GLY A 79 -7.65 -7.00 -9.20
N GLY A 80 -8.61 -6.41 -9.93
CA GLY A 80 -9.98 -6.89 -10.07
C GLY A 80 -10.12 -8.20 -10.86
N ASP A 81 -9.08 -8.68 -11.52
CA ASP A 81 -9.08 -9.97 -12.21
C ASP A 81 -8.75 -11.17 -11.30
N ARG A 82 -8.65 -10.95 -10.00
CA ARG A 82 -8.41 -11.97 -8.95
C ARG A 82 -7.07 -12.70 -9.08
N GLN A 83 -6.11 -12.14 -9.84
CA GLN A 83 -4.81 -12.73 -10.10
C GLN A 83 -3.70 -11.81 -9.61
N ILE A 84 -2.56 -12.40 -9.27
CA ILE A 84 -1.32 -11.68 -8.98
C ILE A 84 -0.36 -11.99 -10.12
N PHE A 85 0.18 -10.97 -10.75
CA PHE A 85 1.13 -11.10 -11.85
C PHE A 85 2.53 -10.80 -11.36
N TYR A 86 3.43 -11.73 -11.64
CA TYR A 86 4.86 -11.61 -11.41
C TYR A 86 5.55 -11.32 -12.73
N TRP A 87 6.29 -10.21 -12.80
CA TRP A 87 6.83 -9.67 -14.04
C TRP A 87 8.34 -9.52 -13.99
N ASP A 88 8.95 -9.58 -15.15
CA ASP A 88 10.31 -9.09 -15.39
C ASP A 88 10.26 -7.62 -15.79
N VAL A 89 10.93 -6.75 -15.03
CA VAL A 89 10.91 -5.30 -15.25
C VAL A 89 11.58 -4.94 -16.56
N SER A 90 12.70 -5.58 -16.88
CA SER A 90 13.51 -5.26 -18.05
C SER A 90 12.82 -5.59 -19.37
N THR A 91 12.23 -6.79 -19.45
CA THR A 91 11.54 -7.25 -20.66
C THR A 91 10.07 -6.81 -20.73
N GLY A 92 9.44 -6.58 -19.56
CA GLY A 92 8.01 -6.31 -19.44
C GLY A 92 7.13 -7.55 -19.61
N ARG A 93 7.72 -8.75 -19.57
CA ARG A 93 6.98 -10.01 -19.71
C ARG A 93 6.49 -10.52 -18.37
N VAL A 94 5.32 -11.14 -18.39
CA VAL A 94 4.80 -11.89 -17.23
C VAL A 94 5.62 -13.18 -17.09
N ILE A 95 6.25 -13.35 -15.95
CA ILE A 95 6.98 -14.57 -15.58
C ILE A 95 5.97 -15.62 -15.11
N ARG A 96 5.01 -15.17 -14.24
CA ARG A 96 4.02 -16.07 -13.64
C ARG A 96 2.75 -15.31 -13.27
N LYS A 97 1.65 -16.07 -13.21
CA LYS A 97 0.36 -15.63 -12.68
C LYS A 97 -0.01 -16.54 -11.53
N PHE A 98 -0.10 -15.99 -10.33
CA PHE A 98 -0.61 -16.72 -9.17
C PHE A 98 -2.14 -16.64 -9.15
N ARG A 99 -2.77 -17.76 -8.85
CA ARG A 99 -4.22 -17.93 -8.84
C ARG A 99 -4.64 -18.62 -7.56
N GLY A 100 -5.76 -18.21 -7.01
CA GLY A 100 -6.30 -18.80 -5.79
C GLY A 100 -7.30 -17.89 -5.10
N HIS A 101 -7.12 -16.54 -5.14
CA HIS A 101 -8.14 -15.66 -4.59
C HIS A 101 -9.50 -15.85 -5.28
N GLU A 102 -10.55 -15.91 -4.47
CA GLU A 102 -11.93 -16.09 -4.93
C GLU A 102 -12.56 -14.78 -5.37
N SER A 103 -12.01 -13.65 -4.92
CA SER A 103 -12.46 -12.31 -5.27
C SER A 103 -11.28 -11.41 -5.65
N GLU A 104 -11.53 -10.12 -5.79
CA GLU A 104 -10.56 -9.10 -6.17
C GLU A 104 -9.43 -8.98 -5.15
N VAL A 105 -8.22 -8.69 -5.62
CA VAL A 105 -7.04 -8.53 -4.77
C VAL A 105 -6.75 -7.05 -4.58
N ASN A 106 -6.70 -6.60 -3.32
CA ASN A 106 -6.64 -5.19 -2.95
C ASN A 106 -5.23 -4.65 -2.73
N ALA A 107 -4.31 -5.52 -2.28
CA ALA A 107 -2.93 -5.14 -1.99
C ALA A 107 -1.98 -6.31 -2.18
N VAL A 108 -0.72 -6.00 -2.47
CA VAL A 108 0.33 -6.99 -2.69
C VAL A 108 1.70 -6.45 -2.28
N LYS A 109 2.50 -7.27 -1.59
CA LYS A 109 3.84 -6.92 -1.13
C LYS A 109 4.82 -8.08 -1.30
N PHE A 110 6.07 -7.79 -1.64
CA PHE A 110 7.19 -8.72 -1.47
C PHE A 110 7.67 -8.72 -0.02
N ASN A 111 8.13 -9.87 0.44
CA ASN A 111 8.97 -9.93 1.63
C ASN A 111 10.35 -9.30 1.35
N GLU A 112 11.12 -9.03 2.40
CA GLU A 112 12.45 -8.41 2.32
C GLU A 112 13.40 -9.14 1.32
N TYR A 113 13.30 -10.47 1.27
CA TYR A 113 14.15 -11.29 0.38
C TYR A 113 13.61 -11.43 -1.05
N SER A 114 12.49 -10.80 -1.37
CA SER A 114 11.83 -10.89 -2.68
C SER A 114 11.51 -12.33 -3.12
N SER A 115 11.44 -13.25 -2.18
CA SER A 115 11.21 -14.70 -2.40
C SER A 115 9.75 -15.10 -2.20
N VAL A 116 9.03 -14.35 -1.39
CA VAL A 116 7.63 -14.58 -1.07
C VAL A 116 6.84 -13.30 -1.35
N VAL A 117 5.67 -13.47 -1.91
CA VAL A 117 4.66 -12.42 -2.08
C VAL A 117 3.54 -12.68 -1.11
N VAL A 118 3.02 -11.63 -0.47
CA VAL A 118 1.77 -11.70 0.30
C VAL A 118 0.75 -10.77 -0.35
N SER A 119 -0.46 -11.27 -0.50
CA SER A 119 -1.59 -10.55 -1.07
C SER A 119 -2.75 -10.47 -0.09
N ALA A 120 -3.50 -9.36 -0.18
CA ALA A 120 -4.71 -9.11 0.60
C ALA A 120 -5.92 -9.05 -0.34
N GLY A 121 -6.96 -9.84 -0.05
CA GLY A 121 -8.11 -10.02 -0.92
C GLY A 121 -9.42 -9.50 -0.34
N TYR A 122 -10.35 -9.22 -1.26
CA TYR A 122 -11.76 -8.97 -0.94
C TYR A 122 -12.46 -10.25 -0.43
N ASP A 123 -11.86 -11.41 -0.65
CA ASP A 123 -12.27 -12.71 -0.14
C ASP A 123 -11.89 -12.97 1.33
N GLN A 124 -11.65 -11.91 2.11
CA GLN A 124 -11.36 -11.96 3.55
C GLN A 124 -10.07 -12.70 3.90
N SER A 125 -9.18 -12.90 2.92
CA SER A 125 -7.96 -13.67 3.13
C SER A 125 -6.68 -12.90 2.82
N LEU A 126 -5.61 -13.25 3.56
CA LEU A 126 -4.23 -13.03 3.14
C LEU A 126 -3.68 -14.33 2.58
N ARG A 127 -2.93 -14.24 1.48
CA ARG A 127 -2.32 -15.42 0.85
C ARG A 127 -0.85 -15.18 0.57
N ALA A 128 -0.03 -16.16 0.89
CA ALA A 128 1.41 -16.12 0.62
C ALA A 128 1.75 -17.03 -0.57
N TRP A 129 2.70 -16.58 -1.41
CA TRP A 129 3.07 -17.21 -2.67
C TRP A 129 4.60 -17.31 -2.79
N ASP A 130 5.12 -18.49 -3.15
CA ASP A 130 6.57 -18.67 -3.36
C ASP A 130 6.95 -18.27 -4.80
N CYS A 131 7.80 -17.26 -4.92
CA CYS A 131 8.31 -16.79 -6.22
C CYS A 131 9.37 -17.72 -6.82
N ARG A 132 9.99 -18.61 -6.03
CA ARG A 132 11.06 -19.51 -6.45
C ARG A 132 10.51 -20.82 -7.02
N SER A 133 9.41 -21.32 -6.48
CA SER A 133 8.75 -22.53 -6.95
C SER A 133 8.06 -22.31 -8.29
N HIS A 134 7.74 -23.37 -9.01
CA HIS A 134 6.91 -23.28 -10.22
C HIS A 134 5.41 -23.34 -9.93
N SER A 135 5.00 -23.46 -8.66
CA SER A 135 3.61 -23.47 -8.25
C SER A 135 2.94 -22.13 -8.53
N THR A 136 1.66 -22.20 -8.88
CA THR A 136 0.76 -21.05 -8.99
C THR A 136 -0.20 -20.96 -7.80
N GLU A 137 -0.19 -21.97 -6.92
CA GLU A 137 -1.01 -22.07 -5.72
C GLU A 137 -0.35 -21.37 -4.54
N PRO A 138 -1.14 -20.85 -3.57
CA PRO A 138 -0.59 -20.25 -2.36
C PRO A 138 0.09 -21.30 -1.47
N ILE A 139 1.19 -20.92 -0.83
CA ILE A 139 1.87 -21.74 0.18
C ILE A 139 1.22 -21.64 1.56
N GLN A 140 0.49 -20.56 1.80
CA GLN A 140 -0.24 -20.31 3.04
C GLN A 140 -1.47 -19.45 2.76
N ILE A 141 -2.56 -19.75 3.45
CA ILE A 141 -3.80 -18.96 3.46
C ILE A 141 -4.10 -18.59 4.92
N ILE A 142 -4.42 -17.34 5.17
CA ILE A 142 -4.86 -16.78 6.44
C ILE A 142 -6.25 -16.20 6.18
N ASP A 143 -7.28 -16.78 6.77
CA ASP A 143 -8.70 -16.50 6.53
C ASP A 143 -9.46 -16.14 7.82
N SER A 144 -8.75 -15.60 8.80
CA SER A 144 -9.33 -15.23 10.10
C SER A 144 -10.11 -13.90 10.09
N PHE A 145 -10.02 -13.11 9.01
CA PHE A 145 -10.75 -11.86 8.87
C PHE A 145 -12.24 -12.06 8.59
N GLN A 146 -13.06 -11.11 9.05
CA GLN A 146 -14.52 -11.17 8.87
C GLN A 146 -15.03 -10.34 7.68
N ASP A 147 -14.17 -9.50 7.09
CA ASP A 147 -14.46 -8.71 5.90
C ASP A 147 -13.18 -8.50 5.07
N SER A 148 -13.29 -7.78 3.99
CA SER A 148 -12.24 -7.52 3.01
C SER A 148 -10.94 -7.03 3.63
N VAL A 149 -9.84 -7.68 3.31
CA VAL A 149 -8.51 -7.19 3.68
C VAL A 149 -8.05 -6.16 2.64
N MET A 150 -7.85 -4.92 3.08
CA MET A 150 -7.60 -3.79 2.18
C MET A 150 -6.13 -3.46 2.00
N SER A 151 -5.30 -3.79 2.98
CA SER A 151 -3.88 -3.43 3.00
C SER A 151 -3.06 -4.49 3.71
N VAL A 152 -1.80 -4.62 3.33
CA VAL A 152 -0.85 -5.54 3.93
C VAL A 152 0.52 -4.88 4.08
N CYS A 153 1.13 -5.06 5.25
CA CYS A 153 2.52 -4.73 5.53
C CYS A 153 3.28 -5.98 5.95
N LEU A 154 4.57 -6.01 5.68
CA LEU A 154 5.43 -7.13 6.01
C LEU A 154 6.63 -6.65 6.80
N THR A 155 6.99 -7.41 7.82
CA THR A 155 8.30 -7.35 8.47
C THR A 155 9.09 -8.63 8.17
N LYS A 156 10.26 -8.77 8.78
CA LYS A 156 11.05 -10.02 8.67
C LYS A 156 10.30 -11.25 9.20
N THR A 157 9.45 -11.06 10.18
CA THR A 157 8.84 -12.13 10.96
C THR A 157 7.33 -12.08 11.05
N GLU A 158 6.71 -11.03 10.50
CA GLU A 158 5.28 -10.82 10.66
C GLU A 158 4.60 -10.39 9.35
N ILE A 159 3.37 -10.81 9.20
CA ILE A 159 2.43 -10.34 8.20
C ILE A 159 1.36 -9.52 8.94
N ILE A 160 1.15 -8.28 8.52
CA ILE A 160 0.18 -7.37 9.14
C ILE A 160 -0.88 -7.03 8.11
N GLY A 161 -2.14 -7.26 8.43
CA GLY A 161 -3.28 -6.98 7.56
C GLY A 161 -4.24 -5.98 8.18
N GLY A 162 -4.73 -5.03 7.38
CA GLY A 162 -5.80 -4.11 7.78
C GLY A 162 -7.08 -4.43 7.02
N SER A 163 -8.20 -4.56 7.75
CA SER A 163 -9.47 -5.05 7.22
C SER A 163 -10.62 -4.08 7.45
N VAL A 164 -11.61 -4.18 6.58
CA VAL A 164 -12.89 -3.47 6.67
C VAL A 164 -13.70 -3.91 7.90
N ASP A 165 -13.41 -5.09 8.47
CA ASP A 165 -14.01 -5.53 9.73
C ASP A 165 -13.60 -4.69 10.96
N GLY A 166 -12.75 -3.70 10.77
CA GLY A 166 -12.30 -2.78 11.81
C GLY A 166 -11.03 -3.22 12.52
N THR A 167 -10.43 -4.34 12.12
CA THR A 167 -9.26 -4.89 12.80
C THR A 167 -7.96 -4.66 12.03
N VAL A 168 -6.88 -4.51 12.78
CA VAL A 168 -5.50 -4.72 12.32
C VAL A 168 -5.00 -6.01 12.95
N ARG A 169 -4.60 -6.99 12.12
CA ARG A 169 -4.15 -8.29 12.59
C ARG A 169 -2.69 -8.53 12.23
N THR A 170 -1.93 -8.97 13.21
CA THR A 170 -0.50 -9.29 13.08
C THR A 170 -0.29 -10.79 13.27
N PHE A 171 0.33 -11.42 12.27
CA PHE A 171 0.63 -12.85 12.26
C PHE A 171 2.14 -13.06 12.34
N ASP A 172 2.65 -13.60 13.44
CA ASP A 172 4.05 -14.00 13.56
C ASP A 172 4.25 -15.33 12.82
N ILE A 173 5.01 -15.29 11.72
CA ILE A 173 5.24 -16.44 10.84
C ILE A 173 6.12 -17.54 11.45
N ARG A 174 6.85 -17.22 12.55
CA ARG A 174 7.74 -18.17 13.22
C ARG A 174 7.00 -19.10 14.16
N VAL A 175 5.99 -18.56 14.84
CA VAL A 175 5.26 -19.26 15.91
C VAL A 175 3.79 -19.48 15.57
N GLY A 176 3.31 -18.91 14.45
CA GLY A 176 1.91 -19.01 14.05
C GLY A 176 0.94 -18.26 14.96
N ARG A 177 1.43 -17.25 15.73
CA ARG A 177 0.60 -16.47 16.64
C ARG A 177 -0.08 -15.34 15.90
N GLU A 178 -1.37 -15.19 16.13
CA GLU A 178 -2.18 -14.04 15.71
C GLU A 178 -2.42 -13.10 16.88
N LEU A 179 -2.25 -11.79 16.63
CA LEU A 179 -2.68 -10.68 17.47
C LEU A 179 -3.71 -9.88 16.68
N SER A 180 -4.75 -9.39 17.34
CA SER A 180 -5.82 -8.62 16.71
C SER A 180 -6.12 -7.37 17.52
N ASP A 181 -5.95 -6.21 16.90
CA ASP A 181 -6.25 -4.90 17.45
C ASP A 181 -7.52 -4.39 16.80
N ASP A 182 -8.58 -4.22 17.59
CA ASP A 182 -9.88 -3.73 17.12
C ASP A 182 -9.94 -2.20 17.25
N LEU A 183 -10.05 -1.52 16.10
CA LEU A 183 -10.16 -0.07 16.01
C LEU A 183 -11.61 0.42 15.96
N GLY A 184 -12.59 -0.50 15.89
CA GLY A 184 -14.01 -0.21 15.82
C GLY A 184 -14.46 0.52 14.55
N GLN A 185 -13.56 0.72 13.58
CA GLN A 185 -13.83 1.44 12.34
C GLN A 185 -13.13 0.76 11.16
N PRO A 186 -13.76 0.64 9.98
CA PRO A 186 -13.17 0.00 8.82
C PRO A 186 -11.78 0.53 8.48
N VAL A 187 -10.78 -0.37 8.47
CA VAL A 187 -9.39 -0.04 8.15
C VAL A 187 -9.18 -0.13 6.64
N ASN A 188 -8.70 0.94 6.07
CA ASN A 188 -8.58 1.14 4.64
C ASN A 188 -7.15 0.97 4.12
N CYS A 189 -6.20 1.44 4.89
CA CYS A 189 -4.76 1.33 4.61
C CYS A 189 -3.99 1.19 5.92
N ILE A 190 -2.90 0.44 5.89
CA ILE A 190 -1.92 0.39 6.97
C ILE A 190 -0.53 0.68 6.42
N SER A 191 0.29 1.31 7.24
CA SER A 191 1.70 1.59 6.98
C SER A 191 2.51 1.42 8.25
N MET A 192 3.78 1.08 8.13
CA MET A 192 4.67 0.98 9.28
C MET A 192 5.57 2.21 9.39
N SER A 193 5.95 2.55 10.62
CA SER A 193 7.05 3.50 10.86
C SER A 193 8.38 2.92 10.37
N ASN A 194 9.33 3.80 10.03
CA ASN A 194 10.65 3.38 9.56
C ASN A 194 11.46 2.63 10.63
N ASP A 195 11.23 2.98 11.89
CA ASP A 195 11.82 2.27 13.03
C ASP A 195 11.16 0.91 13.33
N GLY A 196 10.01 0.63 12.68
CA GLY A 196 9.27 -0.60 12.80
C GLY A 196 8.50 -0.78 14.12
N ASN A 197 8.36 0.28 14.93
CA ASN A 197 7.72 0.18 16.26
C ASN A 197 6.24 0.56 16.23
N CYS A 198 5.78 1.29 15.21
CA CYS A 198 4.42 1.77 15.11
C CYS A 198 3.71 1.31 13.84
N ILE A 199 2.40 1.16 13.92
CA ILE A 199 1.50 0.92 12.79
C ILE A 199 0.60 2.14 12.66
N LEU A 200 0.60 2.75 11.48
CA LEU A 200 -0.34 3.81 11.12
C LEU A 200 -1.49 3.20 10.34
N ALA A 201 -2.71 3.36 10.81
CA ALA A 201 -3.94 2.87 10.19
C ALA A 201 -4.81 4.03 9.71
N SER A 202 -5.23 4.00 8.44
CA SER A 202 -6.24 4.91 7.89
C SER A 202 -7.62 4.27 7.99
N CYS A 203 -8.55 4.95 8.63
CA CYS A 203 -9.91 4.46 8.85
C CYS A 203 -10.95 5.28 8.06
N LEU A 204 -12.08 4.66 7.71
CA LEU A 204 -13.17 5.31 6.96
C LEU A 204 -13.99 6.33 7.76
N ASP A 205 -13.64 6.56 9.02
CA ASP A 205 -14.18 7.65 9.84
C ASP A 205 -13.42 8.98 9.68
N SER A 206 -12.53 9.07 8.68
CA SER A 206 -11.67 10.23 8.44
C SER A 206 -10.66 10.47 9.58
N THR A 207 -10.18 9.40 10.19
CA THR A 207 -9.14 9.43 11.23
C THR A 207 -7.99 8.52 10.85
N LEU A 208 -6.75 9.01 10.96
CA LEU A 208 -5.58 8.14 10.98
C LEU A 208 -5.25 7.83 12.44
N ARG A 209 -4.92 6.57 12.74
CA ARG A 209 -4.58 6.09 14.07
C ARG A 209 -3.18 5.52 14.08
N LEU A 210 -2.37 6.01 15.01
CA LEU A 210 -1.02 5.48 15.27
C LEU A 210 -1.10 4.52 16.46
N LEU A 211 -0.65 3.29 16.24
CA LEU A 211 -0.67 2.22 17.23
C LEU A 211 0.76 1.81 17.58
N ASP A 212 1.00 1.49 18.85
CA ASP A 212 2.19 0.72 19.22
C ASP A 212 2.05 -0.71 18.69
N ARG A 213 3.03 -1.17 17.90
CA ARG A 213 2.97 -2.48 17.25
C ARG A 213 3.03 -3.64 18.26
N SER A 214 3.69 -3.46 19.40
CA SER A 214 3.90 -4.54 20.37
C SER A 214 2.72 -4.73 21.30
N THR A 215 2.02 -3.66 21.63
CA THR A 215 0.92 -3.64 22.60
C THR A 215 -0.45 -3.46 21.99
N GLY A 216 -0.54 -2.94 20.75
CA GLY A 216 -1.79 -2.52 20.11
C GLY A 216 -2.37 -1.22 20.69
N GLU A 217 -1.64 -0.54 21.60
CA GLU A 217 -2.11 0.68 22.25
C GLU A 217 -2.22 1.83 21.24
N LEU A 218 -3.32 2.58 21.31
CA LEU A 218 -3.51 3.79 20.51
C LEU A 218 -2.62 4.92 21.06
N LEU A 219 -1.63 5.34 20.29
CA LEU A 219 -0.69 6.38 20.66
C LEU A 219 -1.19 7.78 20.29
N GLN A 220 -1.78 7.93 19.06
CA GLN A 220 -2.22 9.23 18.56
C GLN A 220 -3.31 9.08 17.50
N GLU A 221 -4.13 10.14 17.31
CA GLU A 221 -5.12 10.27 16.25
C GLU A 221 -4.90 11.54 15.43
N TYR A 222 -4.96 11.42 14.09
CA TYR A 222 -4.81 12.54 13.15
C TYR A 222 -6.11 12.76 12.39
N LYS A 223 -6.62 13.99 12.43
CA LYS A 223 -7.93 14.37 11.89
C LYS A 223 -7.82 15.60 10.97
N GLY A 224 -8.90 15.88 10.23
CA GLY A 224 -9.01 17.06 9.36
C GLY A 224 -9.06 16.74 7.86
N HIS A 225 -8.63 15.55 7.44
CA HIS A 225 -8.84 15.03 6.09
C HIS A 225 -10.21 14.35 5.95
N ILE A 226 -10.59 14.02 4.72
CA ILE A 226 -11.82 13.28 4.42
C ILE A 226 -11.45 11.91 3.85
N CYS A 227 -11.91 10.86 4.51
CA CYS A 227 -11.77 9.47 4.09
C CYS A 227 -13.02 8.70 4.53
N LYS A 228 -14.02 8.58 3.63
CA LYS A 228 -15.33 7.97 3.95
C LYS A 228 -15.72 6.85 2.99
N SER A 229 -15.22 6.87 1.77
CA SER A 229 -15.69 6.00 0.69
C SER A 229 -14.58 5.37 -0.13
N PHE A 230 -13.41 6.02 -0.21
CA PHE A 230 -12.33 5.57 -1.08
C PHE A 230 -11.11 5.12 -0.28
N LYS A 231 -10.40 4.16 -0.82
CA LYS A 231 -9.09 3.78 -0.29
C LYS A 231 -8.12 4.94 -0.51
N THR A 232 -7.66 5.54 0.58
CA THR A 232 -6.58 6.53 0.60
C THR A 232 -5.40 5.94 1.33
N ASP A 233 -4.20 6.08 0.77
CA ASP A 233 -2.99 5.60 1.42
C ASP A 233 -2.55 6.60 2.52
N CYS A 234 -1.88 6.09 3.53
CA CYS A 234 -1.24 6.85 4.60
C CYS A 234 0.18 6.33 4.83
N CYS A 235 1.06 7.16 5.33
CA CYS A 235 2.42 6.76 5.70
C CYS A 235 3.09 7.80 6.58
N LEU A 236 4.23 7.42 7.13
CA LEU A 236 5.12 8.32 7.82
C LEU A 236 6.20 8.84 6.85
N THR A 237 6.72 10.01 7.09
CA THR A 237 7.89 10.53 6.37
C THR A 237 9.14 9.72 6.72
N ASN A 238 10.18 9.79 5.90
CA ASN A 238 11.43 9.03 6.10
C ASN A 238 12.11 9.27 7.48
N SER A 239 11.80 10.35 8.13
CA SER A 239 12.32 10.68 9.48
C SER A 239 11.37 10.28 10.60
N ASP A 240 10.21 9.72 10.28
CA ASP A 240 9.09 9.49 11.20
C ASP A 240 8.63 10.76 11.98
N ALA A 241 9.03 11.95 11.52
CA ALA A 241 8.64 13.21 12.19
C ALA A 241 7.22 13.66 11.83
N HIS A 242 6.69 13.22 10.70
CA HIS A 242 5.37 13.62 10.21
C HIS A 242 4.59 12.42 9.68
N VAL A 243 3.29 12.49 9.86
CA VAL A 243 2.32 11.60 9.23
C VAL A 243 1.77 12.26 7.97
N THR A 244 1.51 11.51 6.92
CA THR A 244 0.90 12.01 5.71
C THR A 244 -0.23 11.11 5.25
N GLY A 245 -1.27 11.72 4.69
CA GLY A 245 -2.45 11.02 4.20
C GLY A 245 -3.11 11.71 3.03
N GLY A 246 -3.64 10.90 2.11
CA GLY A 246 -4.49 11.38 1.03
C GLY A 246 -5.89 11.70 1.53
N SER A 247 -6.61 12.55 0.80
CA SER A 247 -7.96 12.98 1.17
C SER A 247 -8.89 12.98 -0.04
N GLU A 248 -10.17 12.75 0.22
CA GLU A 248 -11.22 12.77 -0.81
C GLU A 248 -11.52 14.19 -1.34
N ASP A 249 -11.06 15.23 -0.62
CA ASP A 249 -11.18 16.64 -1.03
C ASP A 249 -10.12 17.11 -2.04
N GLY A 250 -9.23 16.20 -2.45
CA GLY A 250 -8.17 16.48 -3.41
C GLY A 250 -6.86 16.98 -2.80
N TYR A 251 -6.74 16.97 -1.49
CA TYR A 251 -5.54 17.42 -0.79
C TYR A 251 -4.70 16.25 -0.27
N ILE A 252 -3.41 16.49 -0.08
CA ILE A 252 -2.49 15.71 0.73
C ILE A 252 -2.29 16.48 2.02
N TYR A 253 -2.46 15.80 3.14
CA TYR A 253 -2.27 16.37 4.47
C TYR A 253 -0.98 15.87 5.10
N PHE A 254 -0.36 16.74 5.88
CA PHE A 254 0.80 16.43 6.71
C PHE A 254 0.51 16.89 8.13
N TRP A 255 0.73 15.98 9.08
CA TRP A 255 0.57 16.23 10.52
C TRP A 255 1.90 16.06 11.22
N ASP A 256 2.12 16.82 12.27
CA ASP A 256 3.19 16.54 13.23
C ASP A 256 2.89 15.20 13.93
N LEU A 257 3.92 14.35 14.11
CA LEU A 257 3.74 13.03 14.70
C LEU A 257 3.24 13.10 16.15
N VAL A 258 3.73 14.09 16.92
CA VAL A 258 3.55 14.15 18.37
C VAL A 258 2.26 14.86 18.75
N ASP A 259 2.05 16.07 18.23
CA ASP A 259 0.91 16.91 18.62
C ASP A 259 -0.31 16.77 17.71
N ALA A 260 -0.19 15.99 16.62
CA ALA A 260 -1.23 15.76 15.62
C ALA A 260 -1.77 17.02 14.93
N SER A 261 -1.07 18.14 15.03
CA SER A 261 -1.43 19.36 14.31
C SER A 261 -1.18 19.23 12.81
N VAL A 262 -2.06 19.82 11.99
CA VAL A 262 -1.83 19.90 10.54
C VAL A 262 -0.75 20.94 10.27
N VAL A 263 0.44 20.48 9.91
CA VAL A 263 1.60 21.35 9.60
C VAL A 263 1.64 21.83 8.16
N ALA A 264 1.06 21.06 7.24
CA ALA A 264 0.94 21.43 5.83
C ALA A 264 -0.20 20.67 5.14
N LYS A 265 -0.74 21.28 4.07
CA LYS A 265 -1.62 20.58 3.12
C LYS A 265 -1.44 21.12 1.71
N PHE A 266 -1.49 20.25 0.72
CA PHE A 266 -1.31 20.59 -0.68
C PHE A 266 -2.48 20.08 -1.51
N LYS A 267 -2.99 20.93 -2.39
CA LYS A 267 -3.98 20.50 -3.37
C LYS A 267 -3.27 19.79 -4.52
N ALA A 268 -3.42 18.47 -4.59
CA ALA A 268 -2.79 17.64 -5.59
C ALA A 268 -3.70 17.34 -6.80
N HIS A 269 -5.00 17.19 -6.56
CA HIS A 269 -5.97 16.86 -7.60
C HIS A 269 -7.29 17.60 -7.40
N SER A 270 -8.13 17.61 -8.42
CA SER A 270 -9.52 18.11 -8.33
C SER A 270 -10.47 17.10 -7.67
N LEU A 271 -10.09 15.84 -7.56
CA LEU A 271 -10.83 14.73 -6.97
C LEU A 271 -9.95 14.00 -5.93
N VAL A 272 -10.40 12.83 -5.50
CA VAL A 272 -9.74 11.99 -4.48
C VAL A 272 -8.25 11.81 -4.76
N VAL A 273 -7.43 12.06 -3.75
CA VAL A 273 -5.99 11.77 -3.76
C VAL A 273 -5.73 10.42 -3.11
N LYS A 274 -5.10 9.53 -3.86
CA LYS A 274 -4.38 8.40 -3.31
C LYS A 274 -2.93 8.80 -3.14
N LEU A 275 -2.45 8.72 -1.92
CA LEU A 275 -1.11 9.15 -1.58
C LEU A 275 -0.07 8.18 -2.15
N LEU A 276 1.07 8.76 -2.47
CA LEU A 276 2.30 8.11 -2.89
C LEU A 276 3.43 8.47 -1.95
N LEU A 277 4.09 7.51 -1.42
CA LEU A 277 5.41 7.71 -0.80
C LEU A 277 6.33 6.53 -1.04
#